data_935a68ece8e693f4344d1d4d13c688cc
#
_entry.id   935a68ece8e693f4344d1d4d13c688cc
#
_cell.length_a   1.000
_cell.length_b   1.000
_cell.length_c   1.000
_cell.angle_alpha   90.00
_cell.angle_beta   90.00
_cell.angle_gamma   90.00
#
_symmetry.space_group_name_H-M   'P 1'
#
loop_
_entity.id
_entity.type
_entity.pdbx_description
1 polymer ?
#
loop_
_entity_poly.entity_id
_entity_poly.type
_entity_poly.pdbx_seq_one_letter_code
_entity_poly.pdbx_strand_id
1 'polypeptide(L)'
;MRKIIFLSLIVLLGFSCRQEKQNNTNPPLEDKPRVTGIGGIFFTSEDPENLRQWYYKHLGLAPNDYGSMFEFRPADDPQKRAYLQWSPFSDKTTYFSPSQKEFMINYRVAHIEALVEQLKEQGVTVLDSIATFEYGKFVHLMDPEGNKIELWEPVDEPFTELYEGKTT
;
A
#
# COMPACT_ATOMS: atom_id res chain seq x y z
N MET A 1 33.03 12.25 -79.27
CA MET A 1 31.91 12.09 -78.34
C MET A 1 32.43 11.61 -77.00
N ARG A 2 32.61 12.53 -76.03
CA ARG A 2 33.19 12.26 -74.72
C ARG A 2 32.05 11.99 -73.74
N LYS A 3 31.97 10.76 -73.17
CA LYS A 3 31.02 10.42 -72.10
C LYS A 3 31.60 10.85 -70.78
N ILE A 4 30.91 11.78 -70.12
CA ILE A 4 31.22 12.21 -68.76
C ILE A 4 30.42 11.30 -67.80
N ILE A 5 31.19 10.53 -66.98
CA ILE A 5 30.62 9.68 -65.93
C ILE A 5 30.56 10.54 -64.64
N PHE A 6 29.34 10.85 -64.16
CA PHE A 6 29.13 11.47 -62.84
C PHE A 6 29.19 10.41 -61.80
N LEU A 7 30.19 10.49 -60.90
CA LEU A 7 30.33 9.63 -59.73
C LEU A 7 29.64 10.33 -58.56
N SER A 8 28.42 9.87 -58.19
CA SER A 8 27.70 10.36 -57.02
C SER A 8 28.28 9.76 -55.74
N LEU A 9 28.93 10.61 -54.94
CA LEU A 9 29.43 10.27 -53.61
C LEU A 9 28.26 10.40 -52.59
N ILE A 10 27.73 9.26 -52.17
CA ILE A 10 26.72 9.23 -51.09
C ILE A 10 27.45 9.24 -49.75
N VAL A 11 27.42 10.38 -49.06
CA VAL A 11 27.89 10.51 -47.67
C VAL A 11 26.79 10.01 -46.72
N LEU A 12 26.97 8.82 -46.17
CA LEU A 12 26.15 8.27 -45.10
C LEU A 12 26.56 8.95 -43.78
N LEU A 13 25.80 9.96 -43.36
CA LEU A 13 25.89 10.51 -42.03
C LEU A 13 25.23 9.51 -41.05
N GLY A 14 26.06 8.71 -40.40
CA GLY A 14 25.63 7.85 -39.30
C GLY A 14 25.23 8.69 -38.09
N PHE A 15 23.93 8.86 -37.85
CA PHE A 15 23.42 9.36 -36.59
C PHE A 15 23.64 8.27 -35.52
N SER A 16 24.73 8.37 -34.78
CA SER A 16 24.94 7.60 -33.55
C SER A 16 24.04 8.20 -32.47
N CYS A 17 22.87 7.60 -32.25
CA CYS A 17 22.08 7.87 -31.07
C CYS A 17 22.86 7.36 -29.85
N ARG A 18 23.60 8.27 -29.22
CA ARG A 18 24.18 8.04 -27.90
C ARG A 18 23.04 8.06 -26.90
N GLN A 19 22.52 6.88 -26.51
CA GLN A 19 21.65 6.76 -25.33
C GLN A 19 22.49 7.15 -24.11
N GLU A 20 22.31 8.38 -23.64
CA GLU A 20 22.72 8.74 -22.29
C GLU A 20 21.90 7.87 -21.32
N LYS A 21 22.56 6.90 -20.69
CA LYS A 21 22.01 6.26 -19.49
C LYS A 21 21.86 7.38 -18.46
N GLN A 22 20.64 7.88 -18.28
CA GLN A 22 20.30 8.66 -17.08
C GLN A 22 20.60 7.75 -15.89
N ASN A 23 21.71 8.01 -15.23
CA ASN A 23 21.96 7.49 -13.89
C ASN A 23 20.91 8.15 -13.00
N ASN A 24 19.81 7.42 -12.76
CA ASN A 24 18.80 7.82 -11.79
C ASN A 24 19.45 7.70 -10.41
N THR A 25 20.03 8.81 -9.92
CA THR A 25 20.73 8.92 -8.62
C THR A 25 19.74 9.03 -7.45
N ASN A 26 18.46 8.79 -7.69
CA ASN A 26 17.50 8.67 -6.58
C ASN A 26 17.84 7.40 -5.79
N PRO A 27 18.00 7.51 -4.45
CA PRO A 27 18.19 6.33 -3.62
C PRO A 27 17.05 5.33 -3.84
N PRO A 28 17.30 4.04 -3.66
CA PRO A 28 16.26 3.02 -3.77
C PRO A 28 15.02 3.44 -2.98
N LEU A 29 13.85 3.18 -3.54
CA LEU A 29 12.58 3.53 -2.88
C LEU A 29 12.43 2.83 -1.51
N GLU A 30 13.11 1.70 -1.34
CA GLU A 30 13.13 0.90 -0.12
C GLU A 30 13.59 1.68 1.12
N ASP A 31 14.50 2.64 0.96
CA ASP A 31 15.09 3.43 2.07
C ASP A 31 14.28 4.71 2.41
N LYS A 32 13.12 4.93 1.75
CA LYS A 32 12.33 6.14 1.98
C LYS A 32 11.05 5.86 2.75
N PRO A 33 10.69 6.74 3.72
CA PRO A 33 9.38 6.72 4.35
C PRO A 33 8.28 6.85 3.28
N ARG A 34 7.38 5.89 3.19
CA ARG A 34 6.32 5.87 2.17
C ARG A 34 5.21 4.88 2.48
N VAL A 35 4.09 5.04 1.81
CA VAL A 35 3.07 4.00 1.67
C VAL A 35 3.61 2.89 0.76
N THR A 36 3.43 1.63 1.17
CA THR A 36 3.86 0.43 0.43
C THR A 36 2.68 -0.41 -0.06
N GLY A 37 1.47 -0.15 0.41
CA GLY A 37 0.27 -0.86 0.01
C GLY A 37 -0.92 -0.56 0.90
N ILE A 38 -1.98 -1.33 0.72
CA ILE A 38 -3.15 -1.31 1.60
C ILE A 38 -3.03 -2.48 2.56
N GLY A 39 -3.18 -2.21 3.86
CA GLY A 39 -3.12 -3.21 4.94
C GLY A 39 -4.50 -3.56 5.48
N GLY A 40 -5.49 -2.67 5.30
CA GLY A 40 -6.85 -2.92 5.75
C GLY A 40 -7.89 -2.07 5.06
N ILE A 41 -9.07 -2.65 4.90
CA ILE A 41 -10.30 -1.98 4.47
C ILE A 41 -11.31 -2.19 5.57
N PHE A 42 -11.59 -1.14 6.33
CA PHE A 42 -12.48 -1.15 7.49
C PHE A 42 -13.71 -0.29 7.21
N PHE A 43 -14.87 -0.78 7.55
CA PHE A 43 -16.12 -0.06 7.33
C PHE A 43 -17.18 -0.49 8.34
N THR A 44 -18.22 0.31 8.53
CA THR A 44 -19.31 -0.01 9.46
C THR A 44 -20.36 -0.90 8.82
N SER A 45 -21.03 -1.69 9.65
CA SER A 45 -22.16 -2.55 9.31
C SER A 45 -23.09 -2.65 10.49
N GLU A 46 -24.40 -2.69 10.25
CA GLU A 46 -25.42 -2.92 11.30
C GLU A 46 -25.28 -4.30 11.94
N ASP A 47 -24.92 -5.32 11.14
CA ASP A 47 -24.71 -6.69 11.58
C ASP A 47 -23.46 -7.29 10.92
N PRO A 48 -22.26 -7.03 11.48
CA PRO A 48 -21.00 -7.51 10.95
C PRO A 48 -20.92 -9.05 10.83
N GLU A 49 -21.53 -9.78 11.76
CA GLU A 49 -21.49 -11.24 11.76
C GLU A 49 -22.28 -11.81 10.59
N ASN A 50 -23.54 -11.39 10.43
CA ASN A 50 -24.35 -11.82 9.30
C ASN A 50 -23.74 -11.41 7.95
N LEU A 51 -23.12 -10.22 7.90
CA LEU A 51 -22.44 -9.75 6.71
C LEU A 51 -21.24 -10.65 6.36
N ARG A 52 -20.37 -11.03 7.33
CA ARG A 52 -19.27 -11.99 7.12
C ARG A 52 -19.78 -13.32 6.58
N GLN A 53 -20.86 -13.85 7.16
CA GLN A 53 -21.47 -15.11 6.71
C GLN A 53 -22.01 -15.00 5.28
N TRP A 54 -22.59 -13.87 4.90
CA TRP A 54 -23.06 -13.63 3.54
C TRP A 54 -21.89 -13.65 2.54
N TYR A 55 -20.78 -12.95 2.85
CA TYR A 55 -19.60 -12.91 2.01
C TYR A 55 -18.92 -14.29 1.89
N TYR A 56 -18.86 -15.04 2.99
CA TYR A 56 -18.35 -16.40 2.95
C TYR A 56 -19.21 -17.30 2.04
N LYS A 57 -20.52 -17.29 2.24
CA LYS A 57 -21.46 -18.13 1.51
C LYS A 57 -21.49 -17.83 0.01
N HIS A 58 -21.44 -16.57 -0.40
CA HIS A 58 -21.70 -16.15 -1.76
C HIS A 58 -20.44 -15.80 -2.54
N LEU A 59 -19.37 -15.41 -1.88
CA LEU A 59 -18.13 -14.98 -2.51
C LEU A 59 -16.89 -15.78 -2.05
N GLY A 60 -17.05 -16.67 -1.08
CA GLY A 60 -15.98 -17.55 -0.63
C GLY A 60 -14.95 -16.86 0.26
N LEU A 61 -15.24 -15.65 0.80
CA LEU A 61 -14.31 -14.98 1.70
C LEU A 61 -14.14 -15.78 2.99
N ALA A 62 -12.96 -16.34 3.20
CA ALA A 62 -12.66 -17.14 4.38
C ALA A 62 -12.73 -16.29 5.66
N PRO A 63 -13.69 -16.56 6.60
CA PRO A 63 -13.89 -15.70 7.76
C PRO A 63 -12.80 -15.92 8.82
N ASN A 64 -12.41 -14.84 9.48
CA ASN A 64 -11.69 -14.85 10.74
C ASN A 64 -12.47 -14.02 11.77
N ASP A 65 -11.95 -13.89 13.00
CA ASP A 65 -12.62 -13.18 14.09
C ASP A 65 -12.92 -11.70 13.78
N TYR A 66 -12.17 -11.12 12.85
CA TYR A 66 -12.24 -9.69 12.49
C TYR A 66 -12.86 -9.46 11.10
N GLY A 67 -12.99 -10.46 10.26
CA GLY A 67 -13.50 -10.31 8.89
C GLY A 67 -12.94 -11.37 7.96
N SER A 68 -12.06 -10.99 7.04
CA SER A 68 -11.36 -11.90 6.12
C SER A 68 -9.94 -11.39 5.85
N MET A 69 -9.00 -12.31 5.70
CA MET A 69 -7.60 -11.99 5.42
C MET A 69 -7.25 -12.35 3.98
N PHE A 70 -6.67 -11.40 3.26
CA PHE A 70 -6.11 -11.61 1.93
C PHE A 70 -4.59 -11.67 1.99
N GLU A 71 -3.99 -12.70 1.41
CA GLU A 71 -2.55 -12.76 1.18
C GLU A 71 -2.22 -12.22 -0.22
N PHE A 72 -1.16 -11.43 -0.32
CA PHE A 72 -0.66 -10.96 -1.61
C PHE A 72 0.87 -10.88 -1.61
N ARG A 73 1.45 -10.63 -2.79
CA ARG A 73 2.87 -10.43 -2.97
C ARG A 73 3.15 -8.98 -3.34
N PRO A 74 3.98 -8.24 -2.57
CA PRO A 74 4.41 -6.90 -2.95
C PRO A 74 5.13 -6.91 -4.30
N ALA A 75 4.91 -5.88 -5.10
CA ALA A 75 5.50 -5.80 -6.43
C ALA A 75 7.02 -5.57 -6.40
N ASP A 76 7.52 -4.92 -5.34
CA ASP A 76 8.94 -4.65 -5.10
C ASP A 76 9.68 -5.86 -4.52
N ASP A 77 8.97 -6.78 -3.83
CA ASP A 77 9.52 -8.05 -3.36
C ASP A 77 8.48 -9.20 -3.49
N PRO A 78 8.40 -9.86 -4.65
CA PRO A 78 7.44 -10.94 -4.87
C PRO A 78 7.70 -12.21 -4.06
N GLN A 79 8.82 -12.32 -3.36
CA GLN A 79 9.09 -13.45 -2.46
C GLN A 79 8.49 -13.22 -1.07
N LYS A 80 8.24 -11.97 -0.72
CA LYS A 80 7.63 -11.59 0.56
C LYS A 80 6.13 -11.85 0.53
N ARG A 81 5.58 -12.33 1.66
CA ARG A 81 4.13 -12.35 1.90
C ARG A 81 3.72 -11.03 2.53
N ALA A 82 2.57 -10.56 2.16
CA ALA A 82 1.93 -9.40 2.76
C ALA A 82 0.43 -9.66 2.92
N TYR A 83 -0.19 -8.97 3.87
CA TYR A 83 -1.56 -9.24 4.29
C TYR A 83 -2.39 -7.97 4.25
N LEU A 84 -3.69 -8.16 3.90
CA LEU A 84 -4.72 -7.14 3.93
C LEU A 84 -5.92 -7.70 4.71
N GLN A 85 -6.33 -6.99 5.75
CA GLN A 85 -7.53 -7.32 6.53
C GLN A 85 -8.75 -6.58 5.98
N TRP A 86 -9.78 -7.31 5.59
CA TRP A 86 -11.11 -6.79 5.30
C TRP A 86 -11.99 -6.95 6.55
N SER A 87 -12.48 -5.86 7.11
CA SER A 87 -13.20 -5.91 8.41
C SER A 87 -14.45 -5.05 8.40
N PRO A 88 -15.64 -5.64 8.50
CA PRO A 88 -16.83 -4.93 8.91
C PRO A 88 -16.82 -4.74 10.43
N PHE A 89 -16.93 -3.50 10.86
CA PHE A 89 -17.11 -3.10 12.26
C PHE A 89 -18.58 -2.87 12.55
N SER A 90 -18.98 -2.95 13.82
CA SER A 90 -20.32 -2.49 14.20
C SER A 90 -20.50 -1.00 13.89
N ASP A 91 -21.68 -0.60 13.46
CA ASP A 91 -22.11 0.80 13.27
C ASP A 91 -22.00 1.64 14.56
N LYS A 92 -21.91 0.97 15.72
CA LYS A 92 -21.70 1.59 17.03
C LYS A 92 -20.24 1.75 17.41
N THR A 93 -19.31 1.39 16.51
CA THR A 93 -17.88 1.51 16.81
C THR A 93 -17.47 2.96 17.00
N THR A 94 -16.58 3.19 17.96
CA THR A 94 -15.89 4.47 18.12
C THR A 94 -14.49 4.48 17.51
N TYR A 95 -14.09 3.36 16.90
CA TYR A 95 -12.74 3.20 16.38
C TYR A 95 -12.40 4.21 15.28
N PHE A 96 -13.39 4.63 14.50
CA PHE A 96 -13.20 5.62 13.43
C PHE A 96 -13.24 7.07 13.92
N SER A 97 -13.59 7.32 15.20
CA SER A 97 -13.59 8.67 15.75
C SER A 97 -12.17 9.30 15.69
N PRO A 98 -12.06 10.63 15.46
CA PRO A 98 -13.12 11.61 15.38
C PRO A 98 -13.78 11.74 13.99
N SER A 99 -13.40 10.93 12.98
CA SER A 99 -14.04 10.91 11.67
C SER A 99 -15.52 10.58 11.80
N GLN A 100 -16.34 11.21 10.94
CA GLN A 100 -17.76 10.92 10.78
C GLN A 100 -18.03 10.00 9.57
N LYS A 101 -16.96 9.46 8.97
CA LYS A 101 -17.07 8.55 7.84
C LYS A 101 -17.30 7.12 8.34
N GLU A 102 -18.00 6.34 7.54
CA GLU A 102 -18.35 4.95 7.84
C GLU A 102 -17.27 3.95 7.40
N PHE A 103 -16.07 4.45 7.08
CA PHE A 103 -14.93 3.63 6.70
C PHE A 103 -13.61 4.22 7.21
N MET A 104 -12.59 3.38 7.24
CA MET A 104 -11.20 3.76 7.45
C MET A 104 -10.31 2.85 6.62
N ILE A 105 -9.31 3.43 5.96
CA ILE A 105 -8.30 2.66 5.23
C ILE A 105 -7.05 2.57 6.08
N ASN A 106 -6.54 1.35 6.25
CA ASN A 106 -5.22 1.10 6.78
C ASN A 106 -4.22 1.03 5.62
N TYR A 107 -3.19 1.86 5.66
CA TYR A 107 -2.09 1.84 4.70
C TYR A 107 -0.86 1.19 5.32
N ARG A 108 -0.32 0.21 4.63
CA ARG A 108 1.01 -0.35 4.94
C ARG A 108 2.06 0.71 4.60
N VAL A 109 3.01 0.91 5.49
CA VAL A 109 4.07 1.91 5.32
C VAL A 109 5.44 1.32 5.62
N ALA A 110 6.49 1.99 5.16
CA ALA A 110 7.87 1.78 5.56
C ALA A 110 8.37 3.00 6.34
N HIS A 111 9.17 2.75 7.38
CA HIS A 111 9.81 3.76 8.23
C HIS A 111 8.80 4.71 8.89
N ILE A 112 7.86 4.15 9.65
CA ILE A 112 6.70 4.86 10.22
C ILE A 112 7.10 6.06 11.10
N GLU A 113 8.18 5.96 11.88
CA GLU A 113 8.67 7.07 12.71
C GLU A 113 9.08 8.27 11.85
N ALA A 114 9.91 8.02 10.84
CA ALA A 114 10.37 9.06 9.93
C ALA A 114 9.23 9.63 9.09
N LEU A 115 8.28 8.76 8.68
CA LEU A 115 7.09 9.20 7.95
C LEU A 115 6.21 10.12 8.80
N VAL A 116 5.97 9.78 10.06
CA VAL A 116 5.15 10.58 10.98
C VAL A 116 5.81 11.93 11.30
N GLU A 117 7.13 11.96 11.47
CA GLU A 117 7.88 13.21 11.64
C GLU A 117 7.72 14.12 10.43
N GLN A 118 7.96 13.59 9.24
CA GLN A 118 7.79 14.31 7.98
C GLN A 118 6.35 14.84 7.81
N LEU A 119 5.34 14.04 8.12
CA LEU A 119 3.93 14.43 8.02
C LEU A 119 3.59 15.56 9.01
N LYS A 120 4.10 15.52 10.23
CA LYS A 120 3.94 16.60 11.23
C LYS A 120 4.58 17.91 10.77
N GLU A 121 5.78 17.84 10.19
CA GLU A 121 6.47 19.02 9.62
C GLU A 121 5.67 19.64 8.45
N GLN A 122 4.95 18.81 7.70
CA GLN A 122 4.06 19.24 6.63
C GLN A 122 2.68 19.71 7.10
N GLY A 123 2.42 19.72 8.42
CA GLY A 123 1.16 20.18 9.02
C GLY A 123 0.02 19.18 8.97
N VAL A 124 0.30 17.88 8.71
CA VAL A 124 -0.72 16.83 8.74
C VAL A 124 -1.16 16.56 10.17
N THR A 125 -2.45 16.44 10.41
CA THR A 125 -3.03 16.13 11.71
C THR A 125 -2.78 14.67 12.08
N VAL A 126 -1.88 14.43 13.03
CA VAL A 126 -1.62 13.14 13.67
C VAL A 126 -2.50 13.05 14.92
N LEU A 127 -3.32 12.00 15.02
CA LEU A 127 -4.36 11.87 16.05
C LEU A 127 -3.85 11.25 17.35
N ASP A 128 -2.81 10.43 17.28
CA ASP A 128 -2.27 9.70 18.43
C ASP A 128 -0.74 9.48 18.30
N SER A 129 -0.16 8.77 19.25
CA SER A 129 1.23 8.33 19.21
C SER A 129 1.35 6.95 18.55
N ILE A 130 2.54 6.66 18.00
CA ILE A 130 2.84 5.33 17.45
C ILE A 130 2.70 4.28 18.54
N ALA A 131 1.78 3.34 18.35
CA ALA A 131 1.60 2.15 19.17
C ALA A 131 2.38 0.98 18.56
N THR A 132 3.05 0.17 19.40
CA THR A 132 3.87 -0.97 18.95
C THR A 132 3.28 -2.27 19.47
N PHE A 133 3.09 -3.23 18.57
CA PHE A 133 2.60 -4.59 18.83
C PHE A 133 3.53 -5.61 18.17
N GLU A 134 3.33 -6.89 18.46
CA GLU A 134 4.10 -7.98 17.83
C GLU A 134 3.91 -8.06 16.31
N TYR A 135 2.76 -7.61 15.80
CA TYR A 135 2.41 -7.57 14.37
C TYR A 135 2.66 -6.22 13.70
N GLY A 136 3.35 -5.29 14.37
CA GLY A 136 3.80 -4.03 13.78
C GLY A 136 3.48 -2.79 14.60
N LYS A 137 3.67 -1.64 13.96
CA LYS A 137 3.47 -0.32 14.55
C LYS A 137 2.33 0.40 13.86
N PHE A 138 1.54 1.15 14.63
CA PHE A 138 0.33 1.82 14.16
C PHE A 138 0.27 3.27 14.62
N VAL A 139 -0.30 4.14 13.79
CA VAL A 139 -0.62 5.53 14.13
C VAL A 139 -1.79 5.99 13.27
N HIS A 140 -2.60 6.92 13.78
CA HIS A 140 -3.73 7.46 13.04
C HIS A 140 -3.52 8.91 12.63
N LEU A 141 -4.04 9.24 11.46
CA LEU A 141 -4.03 10.56 10.84
C LEU A 141 -5.45 10.99 10.49
N MET A 142 -5.61 12.29 10.24
CA MET A 142 -6.80 12.84 9.59
C MET A 142 -6.40 13.45 8.26
N ASP A 143 -7.09 13.07 7.19
CA ASP A 143 -6.91 13.71 5.88
C ASP A 143 -7.73 15.01 5.77
N PRO A 144 -7.52 15.84 4.72
CA PRO A 144 -8.25 17.10 4.55
C PRO A 144 -9.77 16.96 4.37
N GLU A 145 -10.27 15.78 3.97
CA GLU A 145 -11.69 15.48 3.79
C GLU A 145 -12.35 14.88 5.05
N GLY A 146 -11.58 14.79 6.15
CA GLY A 146 -12.05 14.25 7.42
C GLY A 146 -12.12 12.72 7.46
N ASN A 147 -11.39 12.02 6.59
CA ASN A 147 -11.23 10.58 6.72
C ASN A 147 -10.15 10.29 7.76
N LYS A 148 -10.45 9.42 8.72
CA LYS A 148 -9.42 8.83 9.56
C LYS A 148 -8.64 7.79 8.74
N ILE A 149 -7.33 7.85 8.82
CA ILE A 149 -6.40 6.94 8.16
C ILE A 149 -5.58 6.25 9.24
N GLU A 150 -5.38 4.96 9.12
CA GLU A 150 -4.42 4.21 9.92
C GLU A 150 -3.17 3.92 9.09
N LEU A 151 -1.99 4.27 9.60
CA LEU A 151 -0.71 3.83 9.05
C LEU A 151 -0.23 2.61 9.85
N TRP A 152 0.23 1.60 9.14
CA TRP A 152 0.73 0.36 9.70
C TRP A 152 2.08 -0.01 9.09
N GLU A 153 3.15 0.00 9.91
CA GLU A 153 4.42 -0.62 9.54
C GLU A 153 4.38 -2.08 10.00
N PRO A 154 4.18 -3.01 9.07
CA PRO A 154 3.88 -4.40 9.42
C PRO A 154 5.11 -5.21 9.83
N VAL A 155 4.86 -6.16 10.74
CA VAL A 155 5.63 -7.38 10.92
C VAL A 155 4.73 -8.51 10.42
N ASP A 156 5.03 -9.08 9.25
CA ASP A 156 4.15 -10.03 8.55
C ASP A 156 4.28 -11.48 9.02
N GLU A 157 5.37 -11.84 9.71
CA GLU A 157 5.67 -13.19 10.16
C GLU A 157 4.55 -13.79 11.04
N PRO A 158 4.01 -13.09 12.05
CA PRO A 158 2.92 -13.61 12.87
C PRO A 158 1.68 -13.97 12.06
N PHE A 159 1.37 -13.18 11.00
CA PHE A 159 0.25 -13.48 10.11
C PHE A 159 0.52 -14.69 9.21
N THR A 160 1.76 -14.88 8.78
CA THR A 160 2.15 -16.04 7.98
C THR A 160 1.90 -17.34 8.75
N GLU A 161 2.25 -17.39 10.03
CA GLU A 161 2.02 -18.57 10.88
C GLU A 161 0.52 -18.78 11.17
N LEU A 162 -0.23 -17.69 11.43
CA LEU A 162 -1.63 -17.75 11.83
C LEU A 162 -2.56 -18.10 10.67
N TYR A 163 -2.29 -17.59 9.47
CA TYR A 163 -3.20 -17.61 8.33
C TYR A 163 -2.74 -18.52 7.18
N GLU A 164 -1.68 -19.31 7.34
CA GLU A 164 -1.25 -20.25 6.30
C GLU A 164 -2.38 -21.20 5.91
N GLY A 165 -2.76 -21.17 4.61
CA GLY A 165 -3.87 -21.96 4.07
C GLY A 165 -5.28 -21.51 4.50
N LYS A 166 -5.43 -20.36 5.17
CA LYS A 166 -6.71 -19.81 5.67
C LYS A 166 -7.03 -18.43 5.08
N THR A 167 -6.24 -17.94 4.16
CA THR A 167 -6.50 -16.67 3.45
C THR A 167 -7.49 -16.86 2.32
N THR A 168 -8.12 -15.76 1.93
CA THR A 168 -9.01 -15.70 0.77
C THR A 168 -8.20 -15.52 -0.51
#